data_ba9e47ff432ff9f4fd44973d95bfc2ec
#
_entry.id   ba9e47ff432ff9f4fd44973d95bfc2ec
#
_cell.length_a   1.000
_cell.length_b   1.000
_cell.length_c   1.000
_cell.angle_alpha   90.00
_cell.angle_beta   90.00
_cell.angle_gamma   90.00
#
_symmetry.space_group_name_H-M   'P 1'
#
loop_
_entity.id
_entity.type
_entity.pdbx_description
1 polymer ?
#
loop_
_entity_poly.entity_id
_entity_poly.type
_entity_poly.pdbx_seq_one_letter_code
_entity_poly.pdbx_strand_id
1 'polypeptide(L)'
;MRRIDIIRRAGKSLRLAKKRTILTSLAIAVGATTVAVAIAAAKGGNAYVESLANKIGDQRALTVIRAVKARDPYAPNKISTTREDFEKTQAEESIKSRIISKEDLNKISKVKGVRKASPAIPVSAETVRIENGEKYAVGVATKNDEQEMELSAGKLDKNNRIDAGKIVAPKAYVEVLGGKKPEDILGKKVILEFKDSKGQIFEKTFEIQAVDAGKTETTFNYQGNFWIENSDGLAIATKQNEGDPQFYSLSVTTDGSRKVDEIKKDILALNGGKYYNVSTFADDKATVQTAINVMSTGLAGFGFLTLLAAVFGIINTQYISVLERTSQIGLMKSLGMRKSDVSKLFRYEAALIGLIGGIIGIVVAYGITFLNPVIKNALKLQNTAGVDTNLLQPNWLAWILLVLVLMIISILSGYLPARKAAKMNPIEALRTE
;
A
#
# COMPACT_ATOMS: atom_id res chain seq x y z
N MET A 1 -35.63 -4.62 40.55
CA MET A 1 -35.71 -5.64 39.45
C MET A 1 -34.37 -6.35 39.27
N ARG A 2 -34.41 -7.67 38.89
CA ARG A 2 -33.17 -8.37 38.53
C ARG A 2 -32.61 -7.78 37.22
N ARG A 3 -31.25 -7.71 37.07
CA ARG A 3 -30.61 -7.14 35.86
C ARG A 3 -31.05 -7.83 34.58
N ILE A 4 -31.25 -9.15 34.63
CA ILE A 4 -31.71 -9.97 33.49
C ILE A 4 -33.12 -9.54 33.00
N ASP A 5 -34.04 -9.20 33.93
CA ASP A 5 -35.39 -8.77 33.57
C ASP A 5 -35.38 -7.43 32.82
N ILE A 6 -34.46 -6.53 33.20
CA ILE A 6 -34.30 -5.23 32.55
C ILE A 6 -33.78 -5.43 31.13
N ILE A 7 -32.77 -6.30 30.93
CA ILE A 7 -32.20 -6.61 29.59
C ILE A 7 -33.26 -7.25 28.70
N ARG A 8 -34.04 -8.22 29.24
CA ARG A 8 -35.12 -8.87 28.48
C ARG A 8 -36.21 -7.88 28.07
N ARG A 9 -36.57 -6.94 28.94
CA ARG A 9 -37.52 -5.85 28.62
C ARG A 9 -36.93 -4.90 27.57
N ALA A 10 -35.64 -4.53 27.65
CA ALA A 10 -34.98 -3.73 26.66
C ALA A 10 -35.02 -4.39 25.27
N GLY A 11 -34.73 -5.69 25.17
CA GLY A 11 -34.83 -6.43 23.92
C GLY A 11 -36.25 -6.52 23.35
N LYS A 12 -37.26 -6.70 24.22
CA LYS A 12 -38.69 -6.70 23.80
C LYS A 12 -39.11 -5.32 23.30
N SER A 13 -38.67 -4.27 23.96
CA SER A 13 -38.89 -2.87 23.59
C SER A 13 -38.37 -2.55 22.19
N LEU A 14 -37.14 -2.96 21.87
CA LEU A 14 -36.53 -2.76 20.54
C LEU A 14 -37.30 -3.49 19.43
N ARG A 15 -37.87 -4.67 19.73
CA ARG A 15 -38.70 -5.40 18.77
C ARG A 15 -40.02 -4.67 18.44
N LEU A 16 -40.56 -3.86 19.34
CA LEU A 16 -41.74 -3.06 19.07
C LEU A 16 -41.46 -1.87 18.16
N ALA A 17 -40.26 -1.29 18.24
CA ALA A 17 -39.81 -0.18 17.41
C ALA A 17 -38.86 -0.62 16.26
N LYS A 18 -39.18 -1.72 15.55
CA LYS A 18 -38.30 -2.40 14.57
C LYS A 18 -37.67 -1.46 13.55
N LYS A 19 -38.50 -0.66 12.86
CA LYS A 19 -38.00 0.22 11.77
C LYS A 19 -36.90 1.18 12.26
N ARG A 20 -37.12 1.81 13.42
CA ARG A 20 -36.18 2.76 14.01
C ARG A 20 -34.90 2.06 14.49
N THR A 21 -35.05 0.93 15.19
CA THR A 21 -33.93 0.13 15.68
C THR A 21 -33.02 -0.32 14.51
N ILE A 22 -33.61 -0.83 13.43
CA ILE A 22 -32.90 -1.25 12.24
C ILE A 22 -32.14 -0.08 11.63
N LEU A 23 -32.79 1.07 11.40
CA LEU A 23 -32.14 2.23 10.76
C LEU A 23 -30.99 2.75 11.58
N THR A 24 -31.15 2.87 12.92
CA THR A 24 -30.08 3.32 13.81
C THR A 24 -28.92 2.30 13.88
N SER A 25 -29.25 0.99 13.93
CA SER A 25 -28.20 -0.06 13.92
C SER A 25 -27.47 -0.11 12.60
N LEU A 26 -28.13 0.13 11.45
CA LEU A 26 -27.48 0.23 10.14
C LEU A 26 -26.52 1.42 10.07
N ALA A 27 -26.91 2.58 10.61
CA ALA A 27 -26.01 3.73 10.67
C ALA A 27 -24.72 3.43 11.45
N ILE A 28 -24.84 2.73 12.58
CA ILE A 28 -23.67 2.26 13.35
C ILE A 28 -22.89 1.22 12.56
N ALA A 29 -23.59 0.30 11.87
CA ALA A 29 -22.96 -0.77 11.11
C ALA A 29 -22.09 -0.22 9.97
N VAL A 30 -22.50 0.85 9.28
CA VAL A 30 -21.69 1.48 8.24
C VAL A 30 -20.36 1.99 8.81
N GLY A 31 -20.40 2.74 9.92
CA GLY A 31 -19.18 3.22 10.57
C GLY A 31 -18.31 2.08 11.11
N ALA A 32 -18.93 1.06 11.71
CA ALA A 32 -18.24 -0.13 12.21
C ALA A 32 -17.57 -0.92 11.08
N THR A 33 -18.25 -1.08 9.93
CA THR A 33 -17.70 -1.73 8.74
C THR A 33 -16.47 -0.98 8.25
N THR A 34 -16.55 0.35 8.10
CA THR A 34 -15.45 1.18 7.62
C THR A 34 -14.20 1.04 8.51
N VAL A 35 -14.38 1.12 9.85
CA VAL A 35 -13.26 0.94 10.79
C VAL A 35 -12.72 -0.49 10.76
N ALA A 36 -13.60 -1.49 10.70
CA ALA A 36 -13.20 -2.90 10.66
C ALA A 36 -12.41 -3.24 9.37
N VAL A 37 -12.84 -2.70 8.23
CA VAL A 37 -12.10 -2.84 6.94
C VAL A 37 -10.77 -2.11 6.98
N ALA A 38 -10.68 -0.91 7.58
CA ALA A 38 -9.43 -0.19 7.77
C ALA A 38 -8.42 -1.02 8.58
N ILE A 39 -8.86 -1.64 9.67
CA ILE A 39 -8.04 -2.53 10.50
C ILE A 39 -7.60 -3.76 9.70
N ALA A 40 -8.49 -4.36 8.90
CA ALA A 40 -8.17 -5.52 8.07
C ALA A 40 -7.17 -5.17 6.96
N ALA A 41 -7.29 -4.00 6.35
CA ALA A 41 -6.38 -3.49 5.32
C ALA A 41 -4.99 -3.19 5.90
N ALA A 42 -4.90 -2.56 7.08
CA ALA A 42 -3.63 -2.34 7.77
C ALA A 42 -2.90 -3.65 8.06
N LYS A 43 -3.62 -4.64 8.62
CA LYS A 43 -3.04 -5.95 8.94
C LYS A 43 -2.61 -6.71 7.68
N GLY A 44 -3.49 -6.80 6.69
CA GLY A 44 -3.22 -7.53 5.44
C GLY A 44 -2.14 -6.87 4.60
N GLY A 45 -2.17 -5.54 4.45
CA GLY A 45 -1.17 -4.78 3.73
C GLY A 45 0.22 -4.91 4.36
N ASN A 46 0.33 -4.79 5.67
CA ASN A 46 1.61 -5.00 6.37
C ASN A 46 2.13 -6.43 6.23
N ALA A 47 1.24 -7.43 6.32
CA ALA A 47 1.60 -8.84 6.10
C ALA A 47 2.05 -9.11 4.65
N TYR A 48 1.42 -8.46 3.67
CA TYR A 48 1.83 -8.52 2.27
C TYR A 48 3.24 -7.96 2.07
N VAL A 49 3.51 -6.75 2.61
CA VAL A 49 4.85 -6.13 2.55
C VAL A 49 5.89 -7.01 3.23
N GLU A 50 5.57 -7.63 4.35
CA GLU A 50 6.48 -8.54 5.04
C GLU A 50 6.77 -9.81 4.24
N SER A 51 5.75 -10.39 3.63
CA SER A 51 5.91 -11.58 2.77
C SER A 51 6.72 -11.25 1.52
N LEU A 52 6.50 -10.08 0.92
CA LEU A 52 7.28 -9.58 -0.21
C LEU A 52 8.74 -9.36 0.20
N ALA A 53 8.94 -8.71 1.33
CA ALA A 53 10.24 -8.44 1.90
C ALA A 53 11.07 -9.71 2.13
N ASN A 54 10.45 -10.75 2.67
CA ASN A 54 11.12 -12.01 2.96
C ASN A 54 11.47 -12.82 1.69
N LYS A 55 10.79 -12.56 0.56
CA LYS A 55 11.04 -13.27 -0.70
C LYS A 55 12.00 -12.56 -1.63
N ILE A 56 11.97 -11.22 -1.68
CA ILE A 56 12.73 -10.43 -2.65
C ILE A 56 13.88 -9.68 -1.97
N GLY A 57 13.77 -9.44 -0.66
CA GLY A 57 14.64 -8.53 0.06
C GLY A 57 16.01 -9.11 0.35
N ASP A 58 17.05 -8.57 -0.25
CA ASP A 58 18.40 -8.72 0.28
C ASP A 58 18.60 -7.74 1.45
N GLN A 59 18.55 -8.26 2.66
CA GLN A 59 18.77 -7.47 3.89
C GLN A 59 20.18 -6.85 3.97
N ARG A 60 21.10 -7.24 3.08
CA ARG A 60 22.46 -6.73 2.98
C ARG A 60 22.61 -5.64 1.91
N ALA A 61 21.55 -5.35 1.17
CA ALA A 61 21.57 -4.36 0.13
C ALA A 61 21.23 -2.96 0.66
N LEU A 62 21.93 -1.97 0.14
CA LEU A 62 21.68 -0.54 0.31
C LEU A 62 21.42 0.07 -1.05
N THR A 63 20.46 0.97 -1.13
CA THR A 63 20.25 1.79 -2.31
C THR A 63 20.81 3.18 -2.04
N VAL A 64 21.70 3.63 -2.88
CA VAL A 64 22.30 4.97 -2.80
C VAL A 64 21.82 5.79 -3.99
N ILE A 65 21.24 6.94 -3.70
CA ILE A 65 20.85 7.94 -4.69
C ILE A 65 21.47 9.27 -4.33
N ARG A 66 21.63 10.16 -5.30
CA ARG A 66 22.07 11.51 -5.01
C ARG A 66 20.96 12.29 -4.30
N ALA A 67 21.27 12.93 -3.19
CA ALA A 67 20.33 13.79 -2.49
C ALA A 67 20.07 15.05 -3.34
N VAL A 68 18.85 15.19 -3.81
CA VAL A 68 18.40 16.42 -4.47
C VAL A 68 17.99 17.40 -3.39
N LYS A 69 18.62 18.59 -3.35
CA LYS A 69 18.09 19.68 -2.51
C LYS A 69 16.65 19.93 -2.92
N ALA A 70 15.72 19.77 -2.00
CA ALA A 70 14.37 20.28 -2.21
C ALA A 70 14.49 21.76 -2.56
N ARG A 71 14.04 22.13 -3.76
CA ARG A 71 14.04 23.52 -4.19
C ARG A 71 13.06 24.25 -3.28
N ASP A 72 13.49 25.41 -2.78
CA ASP A 72 12.59 26.31 -2.09
C ASP A 72 11.49 26.76 -3.10
N PRO A 73 10.22 26.39 -2.89
CA PRO A 73 9.14 26.76 -3.80
C PRO A 73 8.94 28.28 -3.90
N TYR A 74 9.52 29.04 -2.97
CA TYR A 74 9.47 30.51 -2.93
C TYR A 74 10.76 31.18 -3.42
N ALA A 75 11.80 30.39 -3.79
CA ALA A 75 13.02 30.98 -4.34
C ALA A 75 12.75 31.59 -5.73
N PRO A 76 13.24 32.83 -5.98
CA PRO A 76 13.10 33.46 -7.29
C PRO A 76 13.80 32.62 -8.37
N ASN A 77 13.08 32.30 -9.43
CA ASN A 77 13.61 31.59 -10.58
C ASN A 77 14.32 32.55 -11.50
N LYS A 78 15.47 32.13 -12.07
CA LYS A 78 16.02 32.81 -13.25
C LYS A 78 14.95 32.77 -14.36
N ILE A 79 14.62 33.92 -14.87
CA ILE A 79 13.64 34.07 -15.96
C ILE A 79 14.25 33.45 -17.21
N SER A 80 13.62 32.38 -17.72
CA SER A 80 13.83 31.92 -19.07
C SER A 80 12.86 32.66 -20.00
N THR A 81 13.28 32.85 -21.27
CA THR A 81 12.54 33.69 -22.22
C THR A 81 11.21 33.11 -22.67
N THR A 82 10.99 31.80 -22.49
CA THR A 82 9.73 31.12 -22.76
C THR A 82 9.39 30.08 -21.68
N ARG A 83 8.12 29.74 -21.54
CA ARG A 83 7.66 28.70 -20.60
C ARG A 83 8.23 27.33 -20.96
N GLU A 84 8.36 27.04 -22.25
CA GLU A 84 8.88 25.76 -22.75
C GLU A 84 10.37 25.61 -22.45
N ASP A 85 11.17 26.68 -22.62
CA ASP A 85 12.58 26.71 -22.26
C ASP A 85 12.78 26.56 -20.75
N PHE A 86 11.87 27.16 -19.95
CA PHE A 86 11.89 27.02 -18.51
C PHE A 86 11.63 25.59 -18.07
N GLU A 87 10.61 24.92 -18.63
CA GLU A 87 10.28 23.53 -18.30
C GLU A 87 11.41 22.58 -18.73
N LYS A 88 12.00 22.77 -19.91
CA LYS A 88 13.20 22.01 -20.36
C LYS A 88 14.39 22.21 -19.45
N THR A 89 14.72 23.46 -19.12
CA THR A 89 15.87 23.77 -18.25
C THR A 89 15.67 23.19 -16.84
N GLN A 90 14.45 23.25 -16.30
CA GLN A 90 14.14 22.63 -15.01
C GLN A 90 14.27 21.10 -15.04
N ALA A 91 13.78 20.47 -16.10
CA ALA A 91 13.89 19.03 -16.27
C ALA A 91 15.37 18.61 -16.37
N GLU A 92 16.17 19.31 -17.17
CA GLU A 92 17.61 19.03 -17.31
C GLU A 92 18.39 19.25 -16.01
N GLU A 93 18.16 20.35 -15.28
CA GLU A 93 18.80 20.59 -13.98
C GLU A 93 18.39 19.55 -12.95
N SER A 94 17.12 19.15 -12.94
CA SER A 94 16.62 18.09 -12.07
C SER A 94 17.27 16.75 -12.36
N ILE A 95 17.47 16.41 -13.63
CA ILE A 95 18.14 15.18 -14.07
C ILE A 95 19.62 15.26 -13.68
N LYS A 96 20.33 16.32 -14.06
CA LYS A 96 21.76 16.51 -13.76
C LYS A 96 22.06 16.46 -12.25
N SER A 97 21.16 16.99 -11.44
CA SER A 97 21.31 16.96 -9.97
C SER A 97 21.19 15.56 -9.36
N ARG A 98 20.63 14.59 -10.08
CA ARG A 98 20.42 13.20 -9.63
C ARG A 98 21.52 12.24 -10.06
N ILE A 99 22.47 12.69 -10.88
CA ILE A 99 23.50 11.82 -11.44
C ILE A 99 24.57 11.53 -10.40
N ILE A 100 24.91 10.26 -10.27
CA ILE A 100 26.03 9.74 -9.52
C ILE A 100 27.17 9.50 -10.51
N SER A 101 28.35 10.08 -10.25
CA SER A 101 29.51 9.95 -11.12
C SER A 101 30.26 8.64 -10.90
N LYS A 102 31.17 8.29 -11.85
CA LYS A 102 32.11 7.18 -11.63
C LYS A 102 33.00 7.39 -10.41
N GLU A 103 33.35 8.65 -10.11
CA GLU A 103 34.11 8.99 -8.92
C GLU A 103 33.36 8.66 -7.64
N ASP A 104 32.07 8.98 -7.60
CA ASP A 104 31.17 8.64 -6.47
C ASP A 104 31.07 7.12 -6.31
N LEU A 105 30.91 6.37 -7.40
CA LEU A 105 30.91 4.91 -7.40
C LEU A 105 32.21 4.37 -6.79
N ASN A 106 33.36 4.90 -7.19
CA ASN A 106 34.66 4.49 -6.66
C ASN A 106 34.84 4.83 -5.18
N LYS A 107 34.33 5.99 -4.71
CA LYS A 107 34.35 6.37 -3.29
C LYS A 107 33.48 5.43 -2.46
N ILE A 108 32.26 5.13 -2.92
CA ILE A 108 31.33 4.24 -2.23
C ILE A 108 31.86 2.80 -2.19
N SER A 109 32.45 2.31 -3.29
CA SER A 109 33.02 0.96 -3.35
C SER A 109 34.21 0.75 -2.40
N LYS A 110 34.88 1.82 -1.94
CA LYS A 110 36.00 1.77 -0.98
C LYS A 110 35.54 1.87 0.49
N VAL A 111 34.28 2.07 0.75
CA VAL A 111 33.77 2.13 2.13
C VAL A 111 33.91 0.75 2.77
N LYS A 112 34.46 0.72 3.99
CA LYS A 112 34.69 -0.52 4.74
C LYS A 112 33.38 -1.26 4.99
N GLY A 113 33.30 -2.53 4.59
CA GLY A 113 32.10 -3.36 4.71
C GLY A 113 31.24 -3.39 3.43
N VAL A 114 31.61 -2.61 2.40
CA VAL A 114 31.01 -2.71 1.06
C VAL A 114 31.70 -3.83 0.30
N ARG A 115 30.94 -4.84 -0.11
CA ARG A 115 31.42 -5.93 -0.97
C ARG A 115 31.44 -5.51 -2.44
N LYS A 116 30.35 -4.90 -2.90
CA LYS A 116 30.14 -4.47 -4.28
C LYS A 116 29.21 -3.26 -4.32
N ALA A 117 29.55 -2.30 -5.17
CA ALA A 117 28.62 -1.23 -5.56
C ALA A 117 28.35 -1.38 -7.06
N SER A 118 27.10 -1.64 -7.40
CA SER A 118 26.64 -1.84 -8.79
C SER A 118 25.73 -0.70 -9.20
N PRO A 119 26.03 0.02 -10.27
CA PRO A 119 25.17 1.09 -10.75
C PRO A 119 23.90 0.52 -11.38
N ALA A 120 22.78 1.14 -11.14
CA ALA A 120 21.60 0.96 -11.96
C ALA A 120 21.81 1.77 -13.26
N ILE A 121 22.04 1.06 -14.33
CA ILE A 121 22.38 1.66 -15.62
C ILE A 121 21.06 1.97 -16.35
N PRO A 122 20.72 3.23 -16.57
CA PRO A 122 19.52 3.57 -17.31
C PRO A 122 19.74 3.28 -18.80
N VAL A 123 19.06 2.27 -19.30
CA VAL A 123 19.03 1.93 -20.73
C VAL A 123 17.60 2.12 -21.22
N SER A 124 17.40 2.94 -22.23
CA SER A 124 16.10 3.15 -22.85
C SER A 124 16.14 2.64 -24.28
N ALA A 125 15.39 1.59 -24.57
CA ALA A 125 15.19 1.09 -25.92
C ALA A 125 13.85 1.58 -26.45
N GLU A 126 13.78 1.89 -27.75
CA GLU A 126 12.57 2.30 -28.44
C GLU A 126 11.75 1.07 -28.86
N THR A 127 12.38 0.15 -29.56
CA THR A 127 11.73 -1.04 -30.10
C THR A 127 12.58 -2.28 -30.05
N VAL A 128 11.93 -3.44 -30.12
CA VAL A 128 12.52 -4.75 -30.37
C VAL A 128 11.91 -5.36 -31.61
N ARG A 129 12.72 -6.05 -32.42
CA ARG A 129 12.27 -6.85 -33.57
C ARG A 129 13.15 -8.07 -33.79
N ILE A 130 12.60 -9.08 -34.45
CA ILE A 130 13.42 -10.12 -35.11
C ILE A 130 13.85 -9.57 -36.47
N GLU A 131 14.89 -10.16 -37.03
CA GLU A 131 15.35 -9.84 -38.39
C GLU A 131 14.17 -9.88 -39.38
N ASN A 132 13.88 -8.75 -40.04
CA ASN A 132 12.73 -8.54 -40.92
C ASN A 132 11.30 -8.67 -40.30
N GLY A 133 11.20 -8.67 -38.96
CA GLY A 133 9.93 -8.70 -38.24
C GLY A 133 9.34 -7.33 -37.94
N GLU A 134 8.12 -7.33 -37.41
CA GLU A 134 7.46 -6.12 -36.90
C GLU A 134 8.17 -5.57 -35.68
N LYS A 135 8.07 -4.25 -35.46
CA LYS A 135 8.65 -3.55 -34.31
C LYS A 135 7.66 -3.48 -33.16
N TYR A 136 8.10 -3.85 -31.98
CA TYR A 136 7.30 -3.78 -30.76
C TYR A 136 7.97 -2.86 -29.75
N ALA A 137 7.18 -2.06 -29.04
CA ALA A 137 7.68 -1.24 -27.93
C ALA A 137 8.27 -2.12 -26.84
N VAL A 138 9.39 -1.72 -26.25
CA VAL A 138 10.13 -2.57 -25.30
C VAL A 138 10.71 -1.78 -24.13
N GLY A 139 10.67 -2.37 -22.95
CA GLY A 139 11.47 -1.98 -21.80
C GLY A 139 12.76 -2.80 -21.76
N VAL A 140 13.87 -2.16 -21.46
CA VAL A 140 15.16 -2.83 -21.25
C VAL A 140 15.72 -2.45 -19.89
N ALA A 141 16.25 -3.40 -19.17
CA ALA A 141 16.89 -3.19 -17.89
C ALA A 141 18.19 -4.01 -17.81
N THR A 142 19.13 -3.53 -17.00
CA THR A 142 20.34 -4.31 -16.70
C THR A 142 20.09 -5.21 -15.50
N LYS A 143 20.54 -6.46 -15.57
CA LYS A 143 20.43 -7.43 -14.49
C LYS A 143 21.55 -7.24 -13.48
N ASN A 144 21.19 -7.05 -12.22
CA ASN A 144 22.16 -7.16 -11.13
C ASN A 144 22.46 -8.65 -10.85
N ASP A 145 23.73 -9.00 -10.62
CA ASP A 145 24.18 -10.38 -10.39
C ASP A 145 23.47 -11.06 -9.22
N GLU A 146 23.06 -10.27 -8.22
CA GLU A 146 22.40 -10.76 -7.01
C GLU A 146 20.88 -10.91 -7.15
N GLN A 147 20.31 -10.40 -8.23
CA GLN A 147 18.89 -10.55 -8.52
C GLN A 147 18.60 -11.95 -9.04
N GLU A 148 17.93 -12.75 -8.24
CA GLU A 148 17.42 -14.05 -8.69
C GLU A 148 16.30 -13.84 -9.72
N MET A 149 16.34 -14.62 -10.80
CA MET A 149 15.32 -14.63 -11.84
C MET A 149 14.72 -16.03 -11.95
N GLU A 150 13.40 -16.10 -11.95
CA GLU A 150 12.71 -17.36 -12.26
C GLU A 150 12.56 -17.49 -13.78
N LEU A 151 13.22 -18.48 -14.37
CA LEU A 151 13.23 -18.70 -15.81
C LEU A 151 12.18 -19.73 -16.22
N SER A 152 11.46 -19.46 -17.31
CA SER A 152 10.56 -20.42 -17.95
C SER A 152 11.30 -21.30 -18.98
N ALA A 153 12.38 -20.82 -19.54
CA ALA A 153 13.28 -21.57 -20.44
C ALA A 153 14.70 -20.98 -20.44
N GLY A 154 15.68 -21.77 -20.84
CA GLY A 154 17.07 -21.35 -20.89
C GLY A 154 17.79 -21.44 -19.55
N LYS A 155 19.02 -20.93 -19.49
CA LYS A 155 19.87 -20.92 -18.29
C LYS A 155 20.75 -19.68 -18.28
N LEU A 156 21.01 -19.14 -17.09
CA LEU A 156 22.06 -18.18 -16.82
C LEU A 156 23.39 -18.91 -16.52
N ASP A 157 24.49 -18.18 -16.47
CA ASP A 157 25.78 -18.75 -16.08
C ASP A 157 25.78 -19.25 -14.62
N LYS A 158 26.89 -19.88 -14.19
CA LYS A 158 27.05 -20.39 -12.82
C LYS A 158 26.98 -19.29 -11.75
N ASN A 159 27.18 -18.05 -12.13
CA ASN A 159 27.14 -16.87 -11.25
C ASN A 159 25.82 -16.10 -11.39
N ASN A 160 24.78 -16.72 -11.95
CA ASN A 160 23.49 -16.08 -12.19
C ASN A 160 23.56 -14.82 -13.09
N ARG A 161 24.47 -14.84 -14.11
CA ARG A 161 24.70 -13.73 -15.03
C ARG A 161 24.16 -14.03 -16.42
N ILE A 162 23.82 -12.98 -17.13
CA ILE A 162 23.58 -13.01 -18.57
C ILE A 162 24.94 -12.91 -19.26
N ASP A 163 25.20 -13.72 -20.27
CA ASP A 163 26.44 -13.63 -21.04
C ASP A 163 26.47 -12.33 -21.88
N ALA A 164 27.65 -11.78 -22.11
CA ALA A 164 27.81 -10.58 -22.94
C ALA A 164 27.23 -10.81 -24.35
N GLY A 165 26.47 -9.84 -24.87
CA GLY A 165 25.81 -9.94 -26.17
C GLY A 165 24.56 -10.82 -26.17
N LYS A 166 24.14 -11.33 -25.00
CA LYS A 166 22.92 -12.10 -24.84
C LYS A 166 21.87 -11.34 -24.02
N ILE A 167 20.63 -11.85 -24.09
CA ILE A 167 19.46 -11.18 -23.47
C ILE A 167 18.51 -12.21 -22.87
N VAL A 168 17.85 -11.84 -21.78
CA VAL A 168 16.70 -12.59 -21.26
C VAL A 168 15.43 -11.89 -21.73
N ALA A 169 14.60 -12.62 -22.46
CA ALA A 169 13.35 -12.12 -23.00
C ALA A 169 12.19 -12.34 -22.00
N PRO A 170 11.24 -11.40 -21.85
CA PRO A 170 10.06 -11.63 -21.06
C PRO A 170 9.10 -12.60 -21.76
N LYS A 171 8.43 -13.45 -20.99
CA LYS A 171 7.49 -14.46 -21.49
C LYS A 171 6.40 -13.88 -22.39
N ALA A 172 5.96 -12.65 -22.12
CA ALA A 172 4.94 -11.96 -22.90
C ALA A 172 5.32 -11.75 -24.39
N TYR A 173 6.62 -11.80 -24.71
CA TYR A 173 7.11 -11.60 -26.07
C TYR A 173 7.34 -12.89 -26.86
N VAL A 174 7.08 -14.07 -26.28
CA VAL A 174 7.33 -15.36 -26.93
C VAL A 174 6.59 -15.46 -28.27
N GLU A 175 5.30 -15.13 -28.31
CA GLU A 175 4.47 -15.21 -29.51
C GLU A 175 4.93 -14.21 -30.59
N VAL A 176 5.17 -12.96 -30.21
CA VAL A 176 5.59 -11.90 -31.13
C VAL A 176 7.01 -12.12 -31.68
N LEU A 177 7.84 -12.88 -30.94
CA LEU A 177 9.14 -13.34 -31.38
C LEU A 177 9.08 -14.69 -32.14
N GLY A 178 7.88 -15.10 -32.57
CA GLY A 178 7.66 -16.27 -33.43
C GLY A 178 7.86 -17.61 -32.73
N GLY A 179 7.61 -17.69 -31.40
CA GLY A 179 7.59 -18.92 -30.63
C GLY A 179 6.16 -19.29 -30.24
N LYS A 180 5.88 -20.58 -30.03
CA LYS A 180 4.65 -21.07 -29.38
C LYS A 180 4.92 -21.43 -27.92
N LYS A 181 6.15 -21.76 -27.60
CA LYS A 181 6.64 -22.09 -26.26
C LYS A 181 7.90 -21.27 -25.95
N PRO A 182 8.23 -21.03 -24.68
CA PRO A 182 9.43 -20.31 -24.31
C PRO A 182 10.72 -20.86 -24.92
N GLU A 183 10.80 -22.17 -25.07
CA GLU A 183 11.98 -22.84 -25.62
C GLU A 183 12.22 -22.50 -27.12
N ASP A 184 11.14 -22.19 -27.87
CA ASP A 184 11.18 -21.94 -29.32
C ASP A 184 11.94 -20.66 -29.70
N ILE A 185 12.14 -19.76 -28.76
CA ILE A 185 12.82 -18.48 -29.01
C ILE A 185 14.26 -18.46 -28.50
N LEU A 186 14.71 -19.52 -27.81
CA LEU A 186 16.11 -19.60 -27.35
C LEU A 186 17.08 -19.61 -28.53
N GLY A 187 18.19 -18.88 -28.44
CA GLY A 187 19.19 -18.73 -29.48
C GLY A 187 18.78 -17.84 -30.66
N LYS A 188 17.52 -17.39 -30.75
CA LYS A 188 17.13 -16.44 -31.78
C LYS A 188 17.77 -15.07 -31.54
N LYS A 189 18.09 -14.37 -32.63
CA LYS A 189 18.63 -13.02 -32.59
C LYS A 189 17.50 -12.00 -32.60
N VAL A 190 17.57 -11.06 -31.68
CA VAL A 190 16.67 -9.90 -31.60
C VAL A 190 17.46 -8.63 -31.78
N ILE A 191 16.88 -7.66 -32.45
CA ILE A 191 17.48 -6.35 -32.71
C ILE A 191 16.74 -5.35 -31.82
N LEU A 192 17.48 -4.67 -30.95
CA LEU A 192 16.99 -3.57 -30.13
C LEU A 192 17.41 -2.26 -30.75
N GLU A 193 16.46 -1.34 -30.90
CA GLU A 193 16.73 0.03 -31.37
C GLU A 193 16.80 0.96 -30.16
N PHE A 194 17.85 1.78 -30.17
CA PHE A 194 18.14 2.78 -29.14
C PHE A 194 18.25 4.15 -29.79
N LYS A 195 18.02 5.19 -29.02
CA LYS A 195 18.14 6.57 -29.45
C LYS A 195 19.23 7.26 -28.65
N ASP A 196 20.11 7.97 -29.32
CA ASP A 196 21.14 8.78 -28.66
C ASP A 196 20.60 10.16 -28.25
N SER A 197 21.45 10.96 -27.59
CA SER A 197 21.12 12.32 -27.14
C SER A 197 20.77 13.28 -28.27
N LYS A 198 21.20 13.01 -29.50
CA LYS A 198 20.91 13.79 -30.71
C LYS A 198 19.68 13.29 -31.46
N GLY A 199 19.05 12.24 -30.96
CA GLY A 199 17.90 11.62 -31.58
C GLY A 199 18.22 10.66 -32.72
N GLN A 200 19.50 10.29 -32.91
CA GLN A 200 19.92 9.30 -33.93
C GLN A 200 19.66 7.89 -33.40
N ILE A 201 19.06 7.07 -34.26
CA ILE A 201 18.76 5.68 -33.94
C ILE A 201 19.99 4.83 -34.21
N PHE A 202 20.34 3.97 -33.25
CA PHE A 202 21.34 2.91 -33.45
C PHE A 202 20.75 1.57 -32.97
N GLU A 203 21.22 0.51 -33.59
CA GLU A 203 20.76 -0.85 -33.35
C GLU A 203 21.86 -1.66 -32.66
N LYS A 204 21.41 -2.61 -31.80
CA LYS A 204 22.30 -3.64 -31.25
C LYS A 204 21.54 -4.97 -31.27
N THR A 205 22.23 -6.00 -31.77
CA THR A 205 21.72 -7.35 -31.87
C THR A 205 22.13 -8.15 -30.64
N PHE A 206 21.17 -8.89 -30.08
CA PHE A 206 21.36 -9.79 -28.95
C PHE A 206 20.83 -11.18 -29.31
N GLU A 207 21.41 -12.21 -28.68
CA GLU A 207 20.92 -13.58 -28.74
C GLU A 207 20.08 -13.89 -27.49
N ILE A 208 18.92 -14.52 -27.64
CA ILE A 208 18.08 -14.87 -26.48
C ILE A 208 18.70 -16.05 -25.73
N GLN A 209 19.20 -15.82 -24.52
CA GLN A 209 19.81 -16.82 -23.65
C GLN A 209 18.76 -17.55 -22.81
N ALA A 210 17.76 -16.84 -22.34
CA ALA A 210 16.73 -17.37 -21.48
C ALA A 210 15.42 -16.58 -21.62
N VAL A 211 14.35 -17.15 -21.10
CA VAL A 211 13.02 -16.52 -21.04
C VAL A 211 12.60 -16.42 -19.57
N ASP A 212 12.30 -15.19 -19.13
CA ASP A 212 11.79 -14.91 -17.79
C ASP A 212 10.40 -15.51 -17.61
N ALA A 213 10.14 -16.11 -16.47
CA ALA A 213 8.83 -16.69 -16.14
C ALA A 213 7.71 -15.65 -15.93
N GLY A 214 8.04 -14.37 -15.98
CA GLY A 214 7.09 -13.27 -15.76
C GLY A 214 6.72 -13.06 -14.28
N LYS A 215 7.44 -13.71 -13.36
CA LYS A 215 7.23 -13.57 -11.90
C LYS A 215 8.15 -12.52 -11.26
N THR A 216 9.09 -12.00 -12.03
CA THR A 216 10.04 -10.95 -11.63
C THR A 216 9.50 -9.55 -11.91
N GLU A 217 8.18 -9.39 -12.05
CA GLU A 217 7.56 -8.09 -12.29
C GLU A 217 7.83 -7.16 -11.10
N THR A 218 8.70 -6.19 -11.33
CA THR A 218 8.73 -5.01 -10.48
C THR A 218 7.43 -4.24 -10.69
N THR A 219 6.83 -3.78 -9.62
CA THR A 219 5.48 -3.21 -9.47
C THR A 219 5.10 -2.09 -10.47
N PHE A 220 5.99 -1.67 -11.35
CA PHE A 220 5.85 -0.50 -12.22
C PHE A 220 5.99 -0.76 -13.72
N ASN A 221 6.19 -2.00 -14.20
CA ASN A 221 6.38 -2.24 -15.62
C ASN A 221 5.44 -3.33 -16.17
N TYR A 222 4.42 -2.90 -16.90
CA TYR A 222 3.28 -3.69 -17.36
C TYR A 222 3.60 -4.75 -18.43
N GLN A 223 4.80 -4.76 -19.02
CA GLN A 223 5.11 -5.64 -20.16
C GLN A 223 6.31 -6.54 -19.96
N GLY A 224 6.93 -6.53 -18.77
CA GLY A 224 8.20 -7.21 -18.54
C GLY A 224 9.35 -6.54 -19.30
N ASN A 225 10.53 -6.51 -18.70
CA ASN A 225 11.72 -5.96 -19.32
C ASN A 225 12.52 -7.07 -20.01
N PHE A 226 13.13 -6.73 -21.11
CA PHE A 226 14.29 -7.47 -21.58
C PHE A 226 15.48 -7.16 -20.68
N TRP A 227 16.17 -8.20 -20.23
CA TRP A 227 17.29 -8.05 -19.32
C TRP A 227 18.59 -8.29 -20.05
N ILE A 228 19.53 -7.36 -19.92
CA ILE A 228 20.85 -7.43 -20.51
C ILE A 228 21.94 -7.42 -19.43
N GLU A 229 23.14 -7.85 -19.79
CA GLU A 229 24.30 -7.79 -18.91
C GLU A 229 24.73 -6.33 -18.68
N ASN A 230 25.32 -6.07 -17.50
CA ASN A 230 25.72 -4.72 -17.08
C ASN A 230 26.75 -4.06 -18.01
N SER A 231 27.69 -4.80 -18.58
CA SER A 231 28.70 -4.24 -19.50
C SER A 231 28.06 -3.81 -20.82
N ASP A 232 27.09 -4.58 -21.32
CA ASP A 232 26.31 -4.23 -22.50
C ASP A 232 25.46 -2.98 -22.24
N GLY A 233 24.80 -2.93 -21.08
CA GLY A 233 24.03 -1.77 -20.63
C GLY A 233 24.92 -0.52 -20.53
N LEU A 234 26.11 -0.65 -19.95
CA LEU A 234 27.07 0.44 -19.83
C LEU A 234 27.52 0.97 -21.20
N ALA A 235 27.84 0.08 -22.14
CA ALA A 235 28.21 0.46 -23.50
C ALA A 235 27.07 1.21 -24.22
N ILE A 236 25.82 0.74 -24.05
CA ILE A 236 24.66 1.42 -24.63
C ILE A 236 24.44 2.78 -23.97
N ALA A 237 24.43 2.86 -22.64
CA ALA A 237 24.23 4.11 -21.91
C ALA A 237 25.31 5.15 -22.22
N THR A 238 26.57 4.73 -22.39
CA THR A 238 27.66 5.59 -22.83
C THR A 238 27.39 6.19 -24.22
N LYS A 239 26.89 5.37 -25.16
CA LYS A 239 26.55 5.82 -26.51
C LYS A 239 25.32 6.71 -26.51
N GLN A 240 24.29 6.39 -25.69
CA GLN A 240 23.10 7.21 -25.55
C GLN A 240 23.38 8.61 -24.99
N ASN A 241 24.37 8.76 -24.11
CA ASN A 241 24.70 10.02 -23.44
C ASN A 241 25.90 10.75 -23.99
N GLU A 242 26.51 10.26 -25.07
CA GLU A 242 27.73 10.83 -25.70
C GLU A 242 28.89 11.12 -24.72
N GLY A 243 29.07 10.24 -23.74
CA GLY A 243 30.14 10.44 -22.75
C GLY A 243 30.03 9.48 -21.58
N ASP A 244 30.52 9.92 -20.44
CA ASP A 244 30.51 9.10 -19.22
C ASP A 244 29.09 8.69 -18.83
N PRO A 245 28.90 7.40 -18.53
CA PRO A 245 27.59 6.88 -18.15
C PRO A 245 27.08 7.57 -16.89
N GLN A 246 25.82 7.97 -16.95
CA GLN A 246 25.11 8.65 -15.87
C GLN A 246 24.34 7.62 -15.06
N PHE A 247 24.62 7.52 -13.76
CA PHE A 247 23.90 6.62 -12.87
C PHE A 247 22.95 7.42 -11.98
N TYR A 248 21.72 6.94 -11.83
CA TYR A 248 20.74 7.59 -10.95
C TYR A 248 20.67 6.93 -9.57
N SER A 249 21.08 5.69 -9.47
CA SER A 249 21.16 4.96 -8.21
C SER A 249 22.27 3.91 -8.26
N LEU A 250 22.78 3.57 -7.08
CA LEU A 250 23.70 2.43 -6.90
C LEU A 250 23.04 1.42 -5.97
N SER A 251 23.11 0.16 -6.33
CA SER A 251 22.86 -0.94 -5.40
C SER A 251 24.18 -1.32 -4.75
N VAL A 252 24.26 -1.21 -3.43
CA VAL A 252 25.45 -1.50 -2.65
C VAL A 252 25.18 -2.74 -1.81
N THR A 253 25.95 -3.80 -2.04
CA THR A 253 25.87 -5.02 -1.24
C THR A 253 26.99 -5.03 -0.21
N THR A 254 26.65 -5.37 1.03
CA THR A 254 27.63 -5.44 2.13
C THR A 254 28.25 -6.83 2.24
N ASP A 255 29.46 -6.89 2.78
CA ASP A 255 30.19 -8.16 3.01
C ASP A 255 29.76 -8.87 4.33
N GLY A 256 28.88 -8.24 5.12
CA GLY A 256 28.39 -8.75 6.39
C GLY A 256 29.38 -8.57 7.55
N SER A 257 30.53 -7.97 7.35
CA SER A 257 31.54 -7.72 8.41
C SER A 257 31.10 -6.65 9.41
N ARG A 258 30.17 -5.79 9.00
CA ARG A 258 29.64 -4.68 9.81
C ARG A 258 28.10 -4.59 9.67
N LYS A 259 27.47 -3.91 10.62
CA LYS A 259 26.03 -3.63 10.54
C LYS A 259 25.73 -2.68 9.37
N VAL A 260 24.66 -2.97 8.65
CA VAL A 260 24.22 -2.18 7.47
C VAL A 260 24.04 -0.71 7.81
N ASP A 261 23.50 -0.40 9.01
CA ASP A 261 23.29 0.97 9.46
C ASP A 261 24.60 1.76 9.67
N GLU A 262 25.71 1.07 10.04
CA GLU A 262 27.02 1.71 10.18
C GLU A 262 27.58 2.07 8.80
N ILE A 263 27.48 1.13 7.84
CA ILE A 263 27.88 1.36 6.45
C ILE A 263 27.07 2.47 5.82
N LYS A 264 25.76 2.51 6.09
CA LYS A 264 24.85 3.60 5.69
C LYS A 264 25.36 4.94 6.19
N LYS A 265 25.72 5.04 7.50
CA LYS A 265 26.26 6.28 8.08
C LYS A 265 27.57 6.71 7.43
N ASP A 266 28.48 5.76 7.15
CA ASP A 266 29.74 6.06 6.51
C ASP A 266 29.55 6.58 5.08
N ILE A 267 28.62 5.98 4.30
CA ILE A 267 28.28 6.47 2.96
C ILE A 267 27.64 7.86 3.03
N LEU A 268 26.72 8.07 3.98
CA LEU A 268 26.08 9.37 4.20
C LEU A 268 27.12 10.46 4.56
N ALA A 269 28.18 10.12 5.27
CA ALA A 269 29.21 11.07 5.66
C ALA A 269 30.13 11.50 4.51
N LEU A 270 30.14 10.75 3.40
CA LEU A 270 30.91 11.12 2.22
C LEU A 270 30.47 12.48 1.68
N ASN A 271 31.40 13.20 1.06
CA ASN A 271 31.16 14.49 0.40
C ASN A 271 30.44 15.53 1.30
N GLY A 272 30.71 15.53 2.62
CA GLY A 272 30.19 16.51 3.57
C GLY A 272 28.78 16.20 4.12
N GLY A 273 28.31 14.97 3.97
CA GLY A 273 27.11 14.48 4.71
C GLY A 273 25.76 14.92 4.12
N LYS A 274 25.74 15.59 2.97
CA LYS A 274 24.48 16.10 2.34
C LYS A 274 24.36 15.73 0.86
N TYR A 275 25.25 14.87 0.39
CA TYR A 275 25.37 14.58 -1.05
C TYR A 275 24.61 13.34 -1.48
N TYR A 276 24.49 12.34 -0.57
CA TYR A 276 23.76 11.11 -0.84
C TYR A 276 22.54 10.96 0.05
N ASN A 277 21.56 10.27 -0.48
CA ASN A 277 20.49 9.65 0.30
C ASN A 277 20.69 8.14 0.21
N VAL A 278 20.69 7.48 1.34
CA VAL A 278 20.94 6.04 1.44
C VAL A 278 19.78 5.39 2.13
N SER A 279 19.09 4.49 1.44
CA SER A 279 18.05 3.65 2.03
C SER A 279 18.55 2.22 2.18
N THR A 280 18.15 1.61 3.29
CA THR A 280 18.24 0.17 3.49
C THR A 280 16.96 -0.48 3.04
N PHE A 281 16.99 -1.77 2.79
CA PHE A 281 15.78 -2.54 2.56
C PHE A 281 14.75 -2.38 3.72
N ALA A 282 15.25 -2.27 4.96
CA ALA A 282 14.42 -2.02 6.13
C ALA A 282 13.74 -0.63 6.10
N ASP A 283 14.45 0.41 5.61
CA ASP A 283 13.87 1.76 5.45
C ASP A 283 12.77 1.76 4.38
N ASP A 284 13.01 1.10 3.25
CA ASP A 284 12.04 1.02 2.16
C ASP A 284 10.78 0.25 2.61
N LYS A 285 10.96 -0.88 3.30
CA LYS A 285 9.87 -1.63 3.95
C LYS A 285 9.09 -0.74 4.92
N ALA A 286 9.77 -0.03 5.83
CA ALA A 286 9.16 0.84 6.80
C ALA A 286 8.38 2.00 6.15
N THR A 287 8.89 2.54 5.04
CA THR A 287 8.24 3.60 4.27
C THR A 287 6.90 3.11 3.70
N VAL A 288 6.89 1.93 3.07
CA VAL A 288 5.65 1.33 2.52
C VAL A 288 4.68 0.99 3.65
N GLN A 289 5.15 0.41 4.75
CA GLN A 289 4.31 0.12 5.92
C GLN A 289 3.71 1.40 6.51
N THR A 290 4.49 2.47 6.58
CA THR A 290 4.01 3.78 7.05
C THR A 290 2.92 4.32 6.14
N ALA A 291 3.08 4.24 4.82
CA ALA A 291 2.06 4.65 3.86
C ALA A 291 0.75 3.86 4.03
N ILE A 292 0.83 2.53 4.19
CA ILE A 292 -0.33 1.67 4.47
C ILE A 292 -1.01 2.09 5.78
N ASN A 293 -0.24 2.34 6.82
CA ASN A 293 -0.77 2.72 8.12
C ASN A 293 -1.44 4.11 8.08
N VAL A 294 -0.86 5.08 7.38
CA VAL A 294 -1.45 6.41 7.18
C VAL A 294 -2.78 6.31 6.41
N MET A 295 -2.81 5.56 5.31
CA MET A 295 -4.05 5.34 4.54
C MET A 295 -5.12 4.65 5.38
N SER A 296 -4.74 3.60 6.12
CA SER A 296 -5.67 2.87 6.99
C SER A 296 -6.19 3.73 8.14
N THR A 297 -5.33 4.58 8.71
CA THR A 297 -5.72 5.54 9.76
C THR A 297 -6.68 6.59 9.21
N GLY A 298 -6.43 7.10 8.00
CA GLY A 298 -7.35 8.01 7.31
C GLY A 298 -8.72 7.38 7.11
N LEU A 299 -8.77 6.14 6.61
CA LEU A 299 -10.02 5.40 6.43
C LEU A 299 -10.73 5.16 7.78
N ALA A 300 -9.99 4.80 8.83
CA ALA A 300 -10.54 4.67 10.18
C ALA A 300 -11.09 6.00 10.70
N GLY A 301 -10.46 7.13 10.37
CA GLY A 301 -10.94 8.47 10.68
C GLY A 301 -12.31 8.76 10.06
N PHE A 302 -12.53 8.41 8.79
CA PHE A 302 -13.85 8.51 8.15
C PHE A 302 -14.89 7.62 8.84
N GLY A 303 -14.50 6.38 9.20
CA GLY A 303 -15.37 5.50 9.99
C GLY A 303 -15.73 6.10 11.34
N PHE A 304 -14.79 6.75 12.02
CA PHE A 304 -15.03 7.45 13.28
C PHE A 304 -16.01 8.62 13.12
N LEU A 305 -15.89 9.44 12.07
CA LEU A 305 -16.85 10.51 11.77
C LEU A 305 -18.25 9.96 11.53
N THR A 306 -18.36 8.84 10.82
CA THR A 306 -19.66 8.15 10.63
C THR A 306 -20.24 7.65 11.96
N LEU A 307 -19.40 7.15 12.87
CA LEU A 307 -19.81 6.75 14.20
C LEU A 307 -20.27 7.94 15.05
N LEU A 308 -19.63 9.10 14.93
CA LEU A 308 -20.09 10.33 15.58
C LEU A 308 -21.50 10.73 15.10
N ALA A 309 -21.75 10.65 13.79
CA ALA A 309 -23.09 10.90 13.25
C ALA A 309 -24.12 9.87 13.81
N ALA A 310 -23.74 8.62 13.93
CA ALA A 310 -24.58 7.57 14.51
C ALA A 310 -24.90 7.84 16.00
N VAL A 311 -23.96 8.43 16.77
CA VAL A 311 -24.20 8.85 18.17
C VAL A 311 -25.37 9.82 18.27
N PHE A 312 -25.41 10.84 17.41
CA PHE A 312 -26.55 11.77 17.35
C PHE A 312 -27.84 11.05 16.97
N GLY A 313 -27.76 10.09 16.04
CA GLY A 313 -28.90 9.22 15.69
C GLY A 313 -29.42 8.43 16.88
N ILE A 314 -28.53 7.86 17.71
CA ILE A 314 -28.94 7.15 18.94
C ILE A 314 -29.62 8.09 19.93
N ILE A 315 -29.01 9.26 20.18
CA ILE A 315 -29.55 10.25 21.10
C ILE A 315 -30.97 10.65 20.67
N ASN A 316 -31.16 11.01 19.40
CA ASN A 316 -32.46 11.40 18.85
C ASN A 316 -33.47 10.26 18.92
N THR A 317 -33.07 9.06 18.50
CA THR A 317 -33.95 7.86 18.55
C THR A 317 -34.39 7.52 19.96
N GLN A 318 -33.51 7.59 20.94
CA GLN A 318 -33.81 7.34 22.34
C GLN A 318 -34.69 8.43 22.92
N TYR A 319 -34.47 9.69 22.48
CA TYR A 319 -35.30 10.81 22.96
C TYR A 319 -36.75 10.67 22.51
N ILE A 320 -36.97 10.35 21.24
CA ILE A 320 -38.29 10.08 20.67
C ILE A 320 -38.93 8.86 21.38
N SER A 321 -38.14 7.78 21.61
CA SER A 321 -38.61 6.59 22.30
C SER A 321 -39.13 6.89 23.73
N VAL A 322 -38.48 7.81 24.45
CA VAL A 322 -38.91 8.26 25.78
C VAL A 322 -40.22 9.03 25.67
N LEU A 323 -40.37 9.92 24.69
CA LEU A 323 -41.61 10.69 24.50
C LEU A 323 -42.80 9.81 24.14
N GLU A 324 -42.65 8.87 23.21
CA GLU A 324 -43.71 7.94 22.79
C GLU A 324 -44.19 7.00 23.92
N ARG A 325 -43.37 6.78 24.93
CA ARG A 325 -43.64 5.86 26.04
C ARG A 325 -43.82 6.58 27.36
N THR A 326 -44.10 7.87 27.34
CA THR A 326 -44.25 8.71 28.53
C THR A 326 -45.26 8.11 29.51
N SER A 327 -46.45 7.72 29.05
CA SER A 327 -47.50 7.11 29.87
C SER A 327 -47.08 5.75 30.44
N GLN A 328 -46.39 4.90 29.66
CA GLN A 328 -45.84 3.62 30.13
C GLN A 328 -44.77 3.82 31.21
N ILE A 329 -43.92 4.85 31.09
CA ILE A 329 -42.93 5.21 32.11
C ILE A 329 -43.61 5.69 33.38
N GLY A 330 -44.62 6.51 33.23
CA GLY A 330 -45.49 6.96 34.36
C GLY A 330 -46.10 5.79 35.13
N LEU A 331 -46.72 4.85 34.40
CA LEU A 331 -47.29 3.63 34.97
C LEU A 331 -46.23 2.76 35.67
N MET A 332 -45.08 2.53 35.07
CA MET A 332 -44.01 1.76 35.73
C MET A 332 -43.53 2.41 37.02
N LYS A 333 -43.46 3.74 37.07
CA LYS A 333 -43.03 4.49 38.27
C LYS A 333 -44.14 4.52 39.34
N SER A 334 -45.42 4.61 39.00
CA SER A 334 -46.52 4.51 39.92
C SER A 334 -46.65 3.13 40.57
N LEU A 335 -46.25 2.06 39.83
CA LEU A 335 -46.14 0.69 40.34
C LEU A 335 -44.82 0.43 41.14
N GLY A 336 -44.05 1.48 41.48
CA GLY A 336 -42.91 1.39 42.38
C GLY A 336 -41.56 1.16 41.69
N MET A 337 -41.45 1.31 40.35
CA MET A 337 -40.14 1.20 39.66
C MET A 337 -39.24 2.35 40.06
N ARG A 338 -37.98 2.03 40.48
CA ARG A 338 -36.99 3.04 40.90
C ARG A 338 -36.50 3.84 39.72
N LYS A 339 -36.20 5.14 39.90
CA LYS A 339 -35.59 6.02 38.89
C LYS A 339 -34.34 5.41 38.23
N SER A 340 -33.49 4.70 39.02
CA SER A 340 -32.29 4.03 38.52
C SER A 340 -32.61 2.88 37.54
N ASP A 341 -33.74 2.15 37.78
CA ASP A 341 -34.10 1.01 36.94
C ASP A 341 -34.68 1.48 35.59
N VAL A 342 -35.43 2.59 35.59
CA VAL A 342 -35.87 3.27 34.38
C VAL A 342 -34.66 3.72 33.57
N SER A 343 -33.68 4.39 34.19
CA SER A 343 -32.47 4.82 33.52
C SER A 343 -31.66 3.64 32.94
N LYS A 344 -31.55 2.54 33.68
CA LYS A 344 -30.87 1.32 33.20
C LYS A 344 -31.57 0.71 31.98
N LEU A 345 -32.89 0.71 31.94
CA LEU A 345 -33.67 0.17 30.82
C LEU A 345 -33.25 0.84 29.50
N PHE A 346 -33.30 2.17 29.44
CA PHE A 346 -32.91 2.92 28.24
C PHE A 346 -31.46 2.81 27.90
N ARG A 347 -30.56 2.73 28.89
CA ARG A 347 -29.11 2.48 28.64
C ARG A 347 -28.86 1.09 28.06
N TYR A 348 -29.58 0.06 28.50
CA TYR A 348 -29.48 -1.27 27.90
C TYR A 348 -30.10 -1.32 26.50
N GLU A 349 -31.17 -0.56 26.22
CA GLU A 349 -31.67 -0.41 24.86
C GLU A 349 -30.58 0.18 23.92
N ALA A 350 -29.92 1.26 24.34
CA ALA A 350 -28.84 1.86 23.57
C ALA A 350 -27.65 0.89 23.41
N ALA A 351 -27.27 0.17 24.47
CA ALA A 351 -26.21 -0.85 24.40
C ALA A 351 -26.49 -1.95 23.37
N LEU A 352 -27.77 -2.43 23.34
CA LEU A 352 -28.20 -3.45 22.37
C LEU A 352 -28.19 -2.92 20.94
N ILE A 353 -28.56 -1.66 20.70
CA ILE A 353 -28.47 -1.03 19.38
C ILE A 353 -27.00 -0.98 18.90
N GLY A 354 -26.08 -0.54 19.78
CA GLY A 354 -24.65 -0.52 19.49
C GLY A 354 -24.06 -1.90 19.25
N LEU A 355 -24.44 -2.88 20.03
CA LEU A 355 -24.03 -4.27 19.90
C LEU A 355 -24.49 -4.86 18.55
N ILE A 356 -25.78 -4.70 18.22
CA ILE A 356 -26.36 -5.19 16.97
C ILE A 356 -25.65 -4.50 15.76
N GLY A 357 -25.52 -3.16 15.79
CA GLY A 357 -24.85 -2.41 14.74
C GLY A 357 -23.40 -2.82 14.57
N GLY A 358 -22.67 -2.98 15.68
CA GLY A 358 -21.28 -3.43 15.67
C GLY A 358 -21.13 -4.84 15.10
N ILE A 359 -21.97 -5.78 15.49
CA ILE A 359 -21.95 -7.16 14.95
C ILE A 359 -22.26 -7.16 13.44
N ILE A 360 -23.30 -6.45 13.01
CA ILE A 360 -23.64 -6.32 11.59
C ILE A 360 -22.44 -5.74 10.82
N GLY A 361 -21.82 -4.68 11.36
CA GLY A 361 -20.66 -4.05 10.75
C GLY A 361 -19.50 -5.02 10.56
N ILE A 362 -19.20 -5.84 11.56
CA ILE A 362 -18.14 -6.88 11.46
C ILE A 362 -18.52 -7.97 10.46
N VAL A 363 -19.75 -8.43 10.46
CA VAL A 363 -20.20 -9.46 9.49
C VAL A 363 -20.04 -8.95 8.06
N VAL A 364 -20.42 -7.69 7.80
CA VAL A 364 -20.23 -7.07 6.48
C VAL A 364 -18.74 -6.90 6.18
N ALA A 365 -17.93 -6.42 7.12
CA ALA A 365 -16.48 -6.28 6.94
C ALA A 365 -15.82 -7.64 6.64
N TYR A 366 -16.23 -8.70 7.33
CA TYR A 366 -15.77 -10.06 7.05
C TYR A 366 -16.17 -10.50 5.63
N GLY A 367 -17.42 -10.22 5.23
CA GLY A 367 -17.87 -10.45 3.85
C GLY A 367 -17.00 -9.76 2.80
N ILE A 368 -16.56 -8.51 3.09
CA ILE A 368 -15.66 -7.76 2.20
C ILE A 368 -14.28 -8.45 2.07
N THR A 369 -13.80 -9.18 3.07
CA THR A 369 -12.52 -9.91 2.95
C THR A 369 -12.55 -11.00 1.87
N PHE A 370 -13.70 -11.52 1.49
CA PHE A 370 -13.83 -12.47 0.37
C PHE A 370 -13.58 -11.82 -1.00
N LEU A 371 -13.55 -10.48 -1.07
CA LEU A 371 -13.18 -9.76 -2.28
C LEU A 371 -11.66 -9.71 -2.52
N ASN A 372 -10.83 -10.30 -1.66
CA ASN A 372 -9.37 -10.34 -1.84
C ASN A 372 -8.93 -10.77 -3.25
N PRO A 373 -9.50 -11.84 -3.87
CA PRO A 373 -9.11 -12.22 -5.23
C PRO A 373 -9.43 -11.15 -6.27
N VAL A 374 -10.59 -10.48 -6.12
CA VAL A 374 -11.02 -9.40 -7.01
C VAL A 374 -10.09 -8.19 -6.87
N ILE A 375 -9.74 -7.82 -5.63
CA ILE A 375 -8.83 -6.69 -5.34
C ILE A 375 -7.43 -6.99 -5.89
N LYS A 376 -6.91 -8.20 -5.67
CA LYS A 376 -5.60 -8.62 -6.21
C LYS A 376 -5.60 -8.55 -7.74
N ASN A 377 -6.68 -9.00 -8.39
CA ASN A 377 -6.84 -8.95 -9.84
C ASN A 377 -6.87 -7.52 -10.36
N ALA A 378 -7.67 -6.65 -9.73
CA ALA A 378 -7.81 -5.25 -10.10
C ALA A 378 -6.49 -4.48 -9.95
N LEU A 379 -5.70 -4.80 -8.91
CA LEU A 379 -4.38 -4.23 -8.67
C LEU A 379 -3.26 -4.97 -9.42
N LYS A 380 -3.57 -5.99 -10.21
CA LYS A 380 -2.62 -6.85 -10.95
C LYS A 380 -1.53 -7.47 -10.06
N LEU A 381 -1.86 -7.74 -8.80
CA LEU A 381 -0.93 -8.31 -7.80
C LEU A 381 -0.88 -9.84 -7.80
N GLN A 382 -1.55 -10.50 -8.74
CA GLN A 382 -1.77 -11.96 -8.71
C GLN A 382 -0.49 -12.80 -8.80
N ASN A 383 0.59 -12.27 -9.33
CA ASN A 383 1.84 -13.02 -9.54
C ASN A 383 3.10 -12.33 -9.04
N THR A 384 2.95 -11.25 -8.28
CA THR A 384 4.11 -10.49 -7.81
C THR A 384 4.94 -11.35 -6.86
N ALA A 385 6.11 -11.78 -7.31
CA ALA A 385 7.11 -12.54 -6.55
C ALA A 385 6.58 -13.83 -5.88
N GLY A 386 5.51 -14.44 -6.40
CA GLY A 386 4.90 -15.64 -5.80
C GLY A 386 4.35 -15.42 -4.39
N VAL A 387 4.04 -14.17 -4.01
CA VAL A 387 3.44 -13.84 -2.71
C VAL A 387 1.92 -13.98 -2.79
N ASP A 388 1.39 -15.01 -2.16
CA ASP A 388 -0.06 -15.21 -2.05
C ASP A 388 -0.59 -14.78 -0.68
N THR A 389 -0.42 -13.51 -0.34
CA THR A 389 -0.90 -12.94 0.92
C THR A 389 -2.17 -12.12 0.67
N ASN A 390 -3.17 -12.30 1.54
CA ASN A 390 -4.40 -11.53 1.46
C ASN A 390 -4.19 -10.08 1.91
N LEU A 391 -4.68 -9.12 1.11
CA LEU A 391 -4.59 -7.68 1.39
C LEU A 391 -5.57 -7.23 2.48
N LEU A 392 -6.68 -7.96 2.66
CA LEU A 392 -7.62 -7.76 3.75
C LEU A 392 -7.57 -8.98 4.66
N GLN A 393 -6.99 -8.83 5.85
CA GLN A 393 -6.90 -9.89 6.83
C GLN A 393 -7.71 -9.57 8.08
N PRO A 394 -8.64 -10.45 8.51
CA PRO A 394 -9.42 -10.21 9.71
C PRO A 394 -8.52 -10.15 10.95
N ASN A 395 -8.73 -9.13 11.78
CA ASN A 395 -8.12 -9.02 13.10
C ASN A 395 -9.20 -9.18 14.18
N TRP A 396 -9.47 -10.44 14.53
CA TRP A 396 -10.58 -10.79 15.41
C TRP A 396 -10.53 -10.08 16.76
N LEU A 397 -9.33 -9.94 17.35
CA LEU A 397 -9.19 -9.24 18.62
C LEU A 397 -9.58 -7.77 18.51
N ALA A 398 -9.05 -7.08 17.49
CA ALA A 398 -9.37 -5.67 17.26
C ALA A 398 -10.85 -5.48 16.91
N TRP A 399 -11.47 -6.41 16.17
CA TRP A 399 -12.88 -6.36 15.83
C TRP A 399 -13.79 -6.59 17.05
N ILE A 400 -13.43 -7.50 17.94
CA ILE A 400 -14.16 -7.70 19.21
C ILE A 400 -14.05 -6.43 20.06
N LEU A 401 -12.85 -5.86 20.19
CA LEU A 401 -12.66 -4.61 20.91
C LEU A 401 -13.47 -3.46 20.30
N LEU A 402 -13.55 -3.37 18.97
CA LEU A 402 -14.38 -2.39 18.28
C LEU A 402 -15.85 -2.51 18.70
N VAL A 403 -16.42 -3.73 18.72
CA VAL A 403 -17.82 -3.93 19.16
C VAL A 403 -18.01 -3.51 20.61
N LEU A 404 -17.08 -3.83 21.50
CA LEU A 404 -17.15 -3.43 22.91
C LEU A 404 -17.10 -1.90 23.06
N VAL A 405 -16.22 -1.22 22.31
CA VAL A 405 -16.13 0.24 22.28
C VAL A 405 -17.44 0.85 21.76
N LEU A 406 -18.02 0.30 20.69
CA LEU A 406 -19.29 0.77 20.14
C LEU A 406 -20.44 0.59 21.13
N MET A 407 -20.46 -0.51 21.86
CA MET A 407 -21.44 -0.74 22.92
C MET A 407 -21.31 0.33 24.04
N ILE A 408 -20.09 0.64 24.47
CA ILE A 408 -19.82 1.68 25.47
C ILE A 408 -20.26 3.05 24.98
N ILE A 409 -19.89 3.43 23.75
CA ILE A 409 -20.28 4.71 23.12
C ILE A 409 -21.81 4.81 23.06
N SER A 410 -22.49 3.73 22.69
CA SER A 410 -23.96 3.68 22.63
C SER A 410 -24.59 3.86 24.01
N ILE A 411 -24.01 3.27 25.06
CA ILE A 411 -24.50 3.47 26.46
C ILE A 411 -24.32 4.94 26.85
N LEU A 412 -23.20 5.57 26.53
CA LEU A 412 -22.94 6.98 26.82
C LEU A 412 -23.93 7.88 26.07
N SER A 413 -24.18 7.60 24.79
CA SER A 413 -25.15 8.32 23.96
C SER A 413 -26.55 8.24 24.51
N GLY A 414 -26.98 7.06 25.03
CA GLY A 414 -28.27 6.83 25.64
C GLY A 414 -28.40 7.43 27.04
N TYR A 415 -27.34 7.95 27.66
CA TYR A 415 -27.35 8.43 29.05
C TYR A 415 -28.29 9.66 29.27
N LEU A 416 -28.19 10.65 28.36
CA LEU A 416 -29.00 11.87 28.46
C LEU A 416 -30.52 11.58 28.35
N PRO A 417 -31.00 10.86 27.33
CA PRO A 417 -32.41 10.47 27.25
C PRO A 417 -32.86 9.61 28.44
N ALA A 418 -32.06 8.66 28.86
CA ALA A 418 -32.32 7.79 30.00
C ALA A 418 -32.48 8.57 31.31
N ARG A 419 -31.66 9.62 31.52
CA ARG A 419 -31.76 10.50 32.68
C ARG A 419 -33.06 11.31 32.65
N LYS A 420 -33.50 11.79 31.47
CA LYS A 420 -34.77 12.51 31.31
C LYS A 420 -35.95 11.61 31.63
N ALA A 421 -35.96 10.40 31.08
CA ALA A 421 -37.00 9.39 31.40
C ALA A 421 -37.09 9.09 32.90
N ALA A 422 -35.94 8.91 33.58
CA ALA A 422 -35.85 8.65 35.00
C ALA A 422 -36.41 9.79 35.87
N LYS A 423 -36.30 11.04 35.42
CA LYS A 423 -36.75 12.23 36.16
C LYS A 423 -38.19 12.60 35.93
N MET A 424 -38.90 11.99 34.97
CA MET A 424 -40.35 12.25 34.73
C MET A 424 -41.18 12.11 35.96
N ASN A 425 -42.16 13.04 36.11
CA ASN A 425 -43.19 12.97 37.17
C ASN A 425 -44.25 11.94 36.75
N PRO A 426 -44.56 10.93 37.57
CA PRO A 426 -45.58 9.92 37.24
C PRO A 426 -46.96 10.51 36.97
N ILE A 427 -47.36 11.53 37.75
CA ILE A 427 -48.68 12.16 37.63
C ILE A 427 -48.82 12.88 36.29
N GLU A 428 -47.80 13.66 35.91
CA GLU A 428 -47.79 14.39 34.62
C GLU A 428 -47.72 13.42 33.45
N ALA A 429 -46.90 12.35 33.59
CA ALA A 429 -46.73 11.35 32.55
C ALA A 429 -47.99 10.53 32.25
N LEU A 430 -48.85 10.35 33.23
CA LEU A 430 -50.15 9.67 33.06
C LEU A 430 -51.28 10.61 32.58
N ARG A 431 -51.07 11.93 32.69
CA ARG A 431 -52.05 12.95 32.25
C ARG A 431 -51.85 13.35 30.77
N THR A 432 -50.72 13.05 30.19
CA THR A 432 -50.46 13.29 28.74
C THR A 432 -51.12 12.17 27.93
N GLU A 433 -52.27 12.48 27.32
CA GLU A 433 -52.86 11.73 26.22
C GLU A 433 -52.19 12.13 24.90
#